data_2a996e8f39adabb234284ad28b9dc931
#
_entry.id   2a996e8f39adabb234284ad28b9dc931
#
_cell.length_a   1.000
_cell.length_b   1.000
_cell.length_c   1.000
_cell.angle_alpha   90.00
_cell.angle_beta   90.00
_cell.angle_gamma   90.00
#
_symmetry.space_group_name_H-M   'P 1'
#
loop_
_entity.id
_entity.type
_entity.pdbx_description
1 polymer ?
#
loop_
_entity_poly.entity_id
_entity_poly.type
_entity_poly.pdbx_seq_one_letter_code
_entity_poly.pdbx_strand_id
1 'polypeptide(L)'
;YFAERNVAYTCFHYNMDGKEYPDDLGKSMPFDEFYRRIADGAQPTTSQVNVQQYLDYFEPFLKEGKDVLHLAFSSGLSGSYNSACIARETLLESYIRGGRVKPVAGFFGTMLKICPLLNMNNEGKLIPRLKCRGKAKAIDEIVAKMLQHADGGADYSGKCFISQSACYDDARIVADRVEAAFPKLNGKVMINSICTVIGAHTAPGTVALFFFGDKRGE
;
A
#
# COMPACT_ATOMS: atom_id res chain seq x y z
N TYR A 1 2.46 -13.95 10.61
CA TYR A 1 3.49 -13.89 9.55
C TYR A 1 4.73 -13.11 10.01
N PHE A 2 4.61 -11.81 10.40
CA PHE A 2 5.75 -11.01 10.85
C PHE A 2 6.41 -11.57 12.12
N ALA A 3 5.61 -11.92 13.13
CA ALA A 3 6.11 -12.52 14.37
C ALA A 3 6.81 -13.86 14.14
N GLU A 4 6.25 -14.72 13.29
CA GLU A 4 6.84 -16.04 12.94
C GLU A 4 8.19 -15.92 12.23
N ARG A 5 8.44 -14.81 11.56
CA ARG A 5 9.67 -14.53 10.81
C ARG A 5 10.61 -13.55 11.52
N ASN A 6 10.28 -13.16 12.74
CA ASN A 6 11.00 -12.16 13.50
C ASN A 6 11.22 -10.85 12.72
N VAL A 7 10.20 -10.42 11.95
CA VAL A 7 10.22 -9.17 11.20
C VAL A 7 9.63 -8.08 12.06
N ALA A 8 10.45 -7.10 12.40
CA ALA A 8 10.03 -5.90 13.09
C ALA A 8 9.28 -4.96 12.12
N TYR A 9 8.30 -4.20 12.60
CA TYR A 9 7.58 -3.21 11.82
C TYR A 9 7.23 -1.98 12.65
N THR A 10 7.17 -0.83 12.02
CA THR A 10 6.62 0.41 12.60
C THR A 10 5.33 0.78 11.89
N CYS A 11 4.41 1.44 12.61
CA CYS A 11 3.08 1.74 12.11
C CYS A 11 2.97 3.18 11.65
N PHE A 12 2.23 3.41 10.57
CA PHE A 12 1.55 4.68 10.34
C PHE A 12 0.48 4.87 11.43
N HIS A 13 -0.05 6.08 11.52
CA HIS A 13 -1.15 6.36 12.44
C HIS A 13 -2.31 7.01 11.68
N TYR A 14 -3.50 6.88 12.22
CA TYR A 14 -4.68 7.61 11.76
C TYR A 14 -5.49 8.11 12.96
N ASN A 15 -6.11 9.27 12.78
CA ASN A 15 -7.07 9.80 13.74
C ASN A 15 -8.49 9.54 13.20
N MET A 16 -9.35 9.00 14.04
CA MET A 16 -10.78 8.81 13.74
C MET A 16 -11.58 9.20 14.96
N ASP A 17 -12.55 10.08 14.77
CA ASP A 17 -13.42 10.60 15.85
C ASP A 17 -12.62 11.21 17.02
N GLY A 18 -11.52 11.91 16.70
CA GLY A 18 -10.66 12.56 17.69
C GLY A 18 -9.70 11.64 18.46
N LYS A 19 -9.68 10.33 18.14
CA LYS A 19 -8.77 9.36 18.73
C LYS A 19 -7.74 8.87 17.72
N GLU A 20 -6.48 8.83 18.15
CA GLU A 20 -5.38 8.29 17.34
C GLU A 20 -5.26 6.76 17.51
N TYR A 21 -5.07 6.08 16.38
CA TYR A 21 -4.87 4.63 16.29
C TYR A 21 -3.63 4.33 15.45
N PRO A 22 -2.82 3.32 15.84
CA PRO A 22 -1.79 2.79 14.96
C PRO A 22 -2.42 1.92 13.85
N ASP A 23 -1.82 1.92 12.68
CA ASP A 23 -2.13 0.97 11.60
C ASP A 23 -1.38 -0.37 11.86
N ASP A 24 -1.81 -1.07 12.90
CA ASP A 24 -1.15 -2.26 13.45
C ASP A 24 -1.73 -3.58 12.93
N LEU A 25 -2.17 -3.60 11.69
CA LEU A 25 -2.76 -4.75 11.01
C LEU A 25 -4.11 -5.18 11.63
N GLY A 26 -4.89 -4.22 12.10
CA GLY A 26 -6.23 -4.44 12.61
C GLY A 26 -6.30 -4.91 14.07
N LYS A 27 -5.21 -4.84 14.83
CA LYS A 27 -5.18 -5.24 16.25
C LYS A 27 -5.90 -4.20 17.13
N SER A 28 -5.59 -2.91 16.94
CA SER A 28 -6.21 -1.81 17.69
C SER A 28 -7.62 -1.47 17.20
N MET A 29 -7.88 -1.66 15.91
CA MET A 29 -9.20 -1.53 15.30
C MET A 29 -9.34 -2.56 14.18
N PRO A 30 -10.25 -3.53 14.29
CA PRO A 30 -10.54 -4.49 13.22
C PRO A 30 -10.92 -3.80 11.91
N PHE A 31 -10.52 -4.35 10.77
CA PHE A 31 -10.76 -3.72 9.46
C PHE A 31 -12.24 -3.54 9.14
N ASP A 32 -13.09 -4.51 9.51
CA ASP A 32 -14.53 -4.42 9.34
C ASP A 32 -15.15 -3.25 10.12
N GLU A 33 -14.72 -3.05 11.36
CA GLU A 33 -15.14 -1.91 12.19
C GLU A 33 -14.64 -0.58 11.60
N PHE A 34 -13.39 -0.51 11.16
CA PHE A 34 -12.82 0.67 10.52
C PHE A 34 -13.62 1.08 9.28
N TYR A 35 -13.88 0.14 8.37
CA TYR A 35 -14.61 0.42 7.14
C TYR A 35 -16.11 0.67 7.40
N ARG A 36 -16.70 0.04 8.41
CA ARG A 36 -18.06 0.32 8.84
C ARG A 36 -18.18 1.78 9.29
N ARG A 37 -17.28 2.28 10.13
CA ARG A 37 -17.30 3.69 10.57
C ARG A 37 -17.15 4.66 9.39
N ILE A 38 -16.32 4.37 8.41
CA ILE A 38 -16.23 5.20 7.19
C ILE A 38 -17.55 5.18 6.44
N ALA A 39 -18.22 4.03 6.32
CA ALA A 39 -19.52 3.94 5.68
C ALA A 39 -20.61 4.72 6.44
N ASP A 40 -20.50 4.80 7.77
CA ASP A 40 -21.37 5.58 8.66
C ASP A 40 -21.00 7.09 8.68
N GLY A 41 -19.99 7.53 7.89
CA GLY A 41 -19.63 8.93 7.70
C GLY A 41 -18.39 9.43 8.44
N ALA A 42 -17.65 8.57 9.16
CA ALA A 42 -16.39 8.95 9.77
C ALA A 42 -15.35 9.34 8.69
N GLN A 43 -14.56 10.38 8.98
CA GLN A 43 -13.53 10.89 8.07
C GLN A 43 -12.15 10.78 8.75
N PRO A 44 -11.46 9.65 8.58
CA PRO A 44 -10.14 9.49 9.18
C PRO A 44 -9.12 10.39 8.50
N THR A 45 -8.23 10.97 9.32
CA THR A 45 -7.02 11.65 8.84
C THR A 45 -5.80 10.79 9.18
N THR A 46 -4.76 10.84 8.36
CA THR A 46 -3.58 9.98 8.53
C THR A 46 -2.34 10.80 8.84
N SER A 47 -1.42 10.22 9.61
CA SER A 47 -0.09 10.74 9.83
C SER A 47 0.97 9.73 9.40
N GLN A 48 2.04 10.26 8.77
CA GLN A 48 3.20 9.46 8.42
C GLN A 48 4.05 9.15 9.64
N VAL A 49 4.90 8.12 9.55
CA VAL A 49 5.98 7.91 10.53
C VAL A 49 6.96 9.07 10.42
N ASN A 50 7.19 9.78 11.51
CA ASN A 50 8.09 10.93 11.55
C ASN A 50 9.56 10.52 11.84
N VAL A 51 10.47 11.49 11.76
CA VAL A 51 11.91 11.26 11.95
C VAL A 51 12.21 10.70 13.33
N GLN A 52 11.59 11.26 14.39
CA GLN A 52 11.85 10.82 15.76
C GLN A 52 11.39 9.37 15.98
N GLN A 53 10.22 9.00 15.45
CA GLN A 53 9.73 7.61 15.51
C GLN A 53 10.70 6.63 14.82
N TYR A 54 11.32 7.02 13.70
CA TYR A 54 12.34 6.20 13.05
C TYR A 54 13.65 6.15 13.82
N LEU A 55 14.07 7.25 14.47
CA LEU A 55 15.24 7.25 15.35
C LEU A 55 15.04 6.26 16.50
N ASP A 56 13.92 6.39 17.22
CA ASP A 56 13.57 5.52 18.34
C ASP A 56 13.46 4.05 17.92
N TYR A 57 13.06 3.81 16.68
CA TYR A 57 12.86 2.46 16.14
C TYR A 57 14.13 1.81 15.62
N PHE A 58 15.04 2.54 14.96
CA PHE A 58 16.28 1.98 14.41
C PHE A 58 17.41 1.90 15.43
N GLU A 59 17.50 2.88 16.32
CA GLU A 59 18.63 3.02 17.25
C GLU A 59 18.87 1.78 18.13
N PRO A 60 17.85 1.11 18.70
CA PRO A 60 18.05 -0.09 19.50
C PRO A 60 18.79 -1.20 18.75
N PHE A 61 18.44 -1.44 17.49
CA PHE A 61 19.09 -2.47 16.66
C PHE A 61 20.55 -2.12 16.38
N LEU A 62 20.84 -0.84 16.10
CA LEU A 62 22.20 -0.37 15.84
C LEU A 62 23.06 -0.43 17.11
N LYS A 63 22.50 -0.15 18.29
CA LYS A 63 23.18 -0.32 19.58
C LYS A 63 23.55 -1.76 19.88
N GLU A 64 22.76 -2.71 19.38
CA GLU A 64 23.05 -4.15 19.46
C GLU A 64 24.04 -4.62 18.38
N GLY A 65 24.57 -3.72 17.54
CA GLY A 65 25.49 -4.04 16.44
C GLY A 65 24.83 -4.75 15.26
N LYS A 66 23.51 -4.62 15.10
CA LYS A 66 22.75 -5.23 13.98
C LYS A 66 22.67 -4.27 12.81
N ASP A 67 22.76 -4.81 11.60
CA ASP A 67 22.38 -4.08 10.39
C ASP A 67 20.87 -3.97 10.28
N VAL A 68 20.37 -2.85 9.72
CA VAL A 68 18.94 -2.60 9.51
C VAL A 68 18.65 -2.51 8.02
N LEU A 69 17.85 -3.46 7.50
CA LEU A 69 17.24 -3.35 6.18
C LEU A 69 15.80 -2.83 6.34
N HIS A 70 15.56 -1.59 5.95
CA HIS A 70 14.24 -0.97 5.99
C HIS A 70 13.51 -1.10 4.65
N LEU A 71 12.39 -1.80 4.64
CA LEU A 71 11.47 -1.87 3.51
C LEU A 71 10.44 -0.75 3.65
N ALA A 72 10.62 0.30 2.86
CA ALA A 72 9.81 1.50 2.95
C ALA A 72 8.61 1.47 1.99
N PHE A 73 7.55 2.16 2.39
CA PHE A 73 6.46 2.54 1.49
C PHE A 73 6.96 3.56 0.43
N SER A 74 6.33 3.58 -0.75
CA SER A 74 6.78 4.43 -1.86
C SER A 74 6.94 5.90 -1.46
N SER A 75 8.09 6.49 -1.78
CA SER A 75 8.37 7.92 -1.57
C SER A 75 7.43 8.84 -2.36
N GLY A 76 6.83 8.35 -3.43
CA GLY A 76 5.81 9.08 -4.21
C GLY A 76 4.42 9.08 -3.57
N LEU A 77 4.18 8.23 -2.55
CA LEU A 77 2.91 8.10 -1.84
C LEU A 77 2.96 8.63 -0.41
N SER A 78 4.13 8.65 0.22
CA SER A 78 4.29 9.10 1.60
C SER A 78 5.66 9.72 1.86
N GLY A 79 5.70 10.75 2.68
CA GLY A 79 6.93 11.34 3.20
C GLY A 79 7.68 10.45 4.21
N SER A 80 7.12 9.31 4.62
CA SER A 80 7.76 8.40 5.59
C SER A 80 9.12 7.89 5.11
N TYR A 81 9.28 7.63 3.82
CA TYR A 81 10.58 7.26 3.25
C TYR A 81 11.64 8.35 3.51
N ASN A 82 11.28 9.62 3.27
CA ASN A 82 12.18 10.75 3.53
C ASN A 82 12.50 10.87 5.04
N SER A 83 11.50 10.68 5.90
CA SER A 83 11.71 10.65 7.37
C SER A 83 12.68 9.54 7.78
N ALA A 84 12.56 8.35 7.19
CA ALA A 84 13.50 7.24 7.43
C ALA A 84 14.92 7.56 6.93
N CYS A 85 15.05 8.21 5.77
CA CYS A 85 16.35 8.66 5.27
C CYS A 85 17.02 9.69 6.20
N ILE A 86 16.24 10.66 6.71
CA ILE A 86 16.75 11.66 7.66
C ILE A 86 17.16 10.97 8.97
N ALA A 87 16.35 10.03 9.48
CA ALA A 87 16.71 9.27 10.69
C ALA A 87 18.00 8.45 10.48
N ARG A 88 18.14 7.81 9.32
CA ARG A 88 19.36 7.09 8.94
C ARG A 88 20.56 8.02 8.97
N GLU A 89 20.51 9.18 8.31
CA GLU A 89 21.61 10.14 8.28
C GLU A 89 21.95 10.63 9.70
N THR A 90 20.92 10.94 10.51
CA THR A 90 21.10 11.37 11.90
C THR A 90 21.79 10.29 12.74
N LEU A 91 21.41 9.02 12.59
CA LEU A 91 22.04 7.90 13.28
C LEU A 91 23.45 7.63 12.75
N LEU A 92 23.68 7.72 11.44
CA LEU A 92 25.02 7.67 10.86
C LEU A 92 25.89 8.83 11.37
N GLU A 93 25.31 10.01 11.58
CA GLU A 93 25.99 11.17 12.15
C GLU A 93 26.36 11.00 13.63
N SER A 94 25.44 10.46 14.41
CA SER A 94 25.73 10.13 15.82
C SER A 94 26.78 9.03 15.95
N TYR A 95 26.86 8.15 14.97
CA TYR A 95 27.87 7.09 14.89
C TYR A 95 29.06 7.43 13.97
N ILE A 96 28.94 8.37 12.98
CA ILE A 96 29.98 8.76 12.00
C ILE A 96 29.84 10.23 11.50
N ARG A 97 29.66 11.25 12.32
CA ARG A 97 29.68 12.72 11.99
C ARG A 97 28.97 13.22 10.70
N GLY A 98 27.95 14.01 10.87
CA GLY A 98 27.55 15.34 10.33
C GLY A 98 26.86 15.53 8.95
N GLY A 99 25.54 15.90 8.81
CA GLY A 99 24.98 16.70 7.70
C GLY A 99 23.53 16.47 7.17
N ARG A 100 22.79 17.48 6.85
CA ARG A 100 21.33 17.75 6.82
C ARG A 100 20.55 17.59 5.51
N VAL A 101 19.17 17.37 5.56
CA VAL A 101 18.20 17.49 4.43
C VAL A 101 16.79 17.94 4.87
N LYS A 102 16.01 18.61 3.97
CA LYS A 102 14.66 19.20 4.20
C LYS A 102 13.53 18.50 3.39
N PRO A 103 12.20 18.59 3.77
CA PRO A 103 11.08 17.83 3.21
C PRO A 103 10.11 18.58 2.28
N VAL A 104 9.22 17.83 1.55
CA VAL A 104 8.16 18.32 0.64
C VAL A 104 6.84 17.51 0.79
N ALA A 105 5.67 18.15 0.65
CA ALA A 105 4.31 17.62 0.87
C ALA A 105 3.43 17.50 -0.40
N GLY A 106 2.34 16.67 -0.38
CA GLY A 106 1.40 16.46 -1.50
C GLY A 106 -0.06 16.13 -1.12
N PHE A 107 -1.03 16.19 -2.07
CA PHE A 107 -2.47 16.41 -1.91
C PHE A 107 -3.37 15.44 -2.70
N PHE A 108 -4.61 15.09 -2.22
CA PHE A 108 -5.64 14.35 -2.97
C PHE A 108 -7.09 14.81 -2.69
N GLY A 109 -8.00 14.67 -3.68
CA GLY A 109 -9.40 15.07 -3.66
C GLY A 109 -10.37 14.04 -4.27
N THR A 110 -11.67 14.11 -3.95
CA THR A 110 -12.76 13.13 -4.21
C THR A 110 -13.55 13.37 -5.50
N MET A 111 -14.06 12.28 -6.17
CA MET A 111 -15.02 12.33 -7.29
C MET A 111 -16.04 11.18 -7.28
N LEU A 112 -17.30 11.48 -7.65
CA LEU A 112 -18.50 10.64 -7.60
C LEU A 112 -18.68 9.71 -8.83
N LYS A 113 -19.09 8.43 -8.60
CA LYS A 113 -19.62 7.44 -9.56
C LYS A 113 -18.76 7.02 -10.78
N ILE A 114 -17.48 7.31 -10.79
CA ILE A 114 -16.51 6.81 -11.77
C ILE A 114 -15.60 5.83 -11.04
N CYS A 115 -15.41 4.62 -11.61
CA CYS A 115 -14.40 3.68 -11.12
C CYS A 115 -13.09 3.96 -11.88
N PRO A 116 -12.16 4.73 -11.32
CA PRO A 116 -10.89 5.00 -11.98
C PRO A 116 -10.01 3.75 -11.94
N LEU A 117 -9.43 3.39 -13.08
CA LEU A 117 -8.31 2.46 -13.11
C LEU A 117 -7.01 3.26 -12.93
N LEU A 118 -6.28 2.94 -11.89
CA LEU A 118 -5.04 3.63 -11.52
C LEU A 118 -3.86 2.69 -11.76
N ASN A 119 -2.70 3.26 -12.05
CA ASN A 119 -1.43 2.56 -12.06
C ASN A 119 -0.37 3.42 -11.37
N MET A 120 0.68 2.79 -10.92
CA MET A 120 1.84 3.48 -10.37
C MET A 120 2.82 3.83 -11.49
N ASN A 121 3.23 5.09 -11.59
CA ASN A 121 4.24 5.51 -12.55
C ASN A 121 5.67 5.22 -12.06
N ASN A 122 6.67 5.59 -12.86
CA ASN A 122 8.09 5.38 -12.52
C ASN A 122 8.57 6.18 -11.30
N GLU A 123 7.86 7.26 -10.94
CA GLU A 123 8.12 8.05 -9.73
C GLU A 123 7.45 7.48 -8.47
N GLY A 124 6.74 6.34 -8.58
CA GLY A 124 6.01 5.73 -7.47
C GLY A 124 4.70 6.43 -7.11
N LYS A 125 4.16 7.29 -8.00
CA LYS A 125 2.87 7.98 -7.81
C LYS A 125 1.74 7.22 -8.47
N LEU A 126 0.57 7.16 -7.79
CA LEU A 126 -0.66 6.64 -8.39
C LEU A 126 -1.22 7.67 -9.37
N ILE A 127 -1.38 7.25 -10.64
CA ILE A 127 -1.92 8.08 -11.71
C ILE A 127 -3.14 7.41 -12.35
N PRO A 128 -4.19 8.20 -12.71
CA PRO A 128 -5.36 7.66 -13.39
C PRO A 128 -5.03 7.35 -14.85
N ARG A 129 -5.32 6.09 -15.27
CA ARG A 129 -5.12 5.64 -16.66
C ARG A 129 -6.43 5.58 -17.43
N LEU A 130 -7.51 5.12 -16.79
CA LEU A 130 -8.83 5.00 -17.40
C LEU A 130 -9.92 5.43 -16.43
N LYS A 131 -11.04 5.91 -16.97
CA LYS A 131 -12.27 6.20 -16.24
C LYS A 131 -13.34 5.20 -16.68
N CYS A 132 -13.57 4.16 -15.87
CA CYS A 132 -14.57 3.15 -16.16
C CYS A 132 -15.96 3.59 -15.67
N ARG A 133 -16.98 3.41 -16.50
CA ARG A 133 -18.37 3.61 -16.08
C ARG A 133 -18.92 2.31 -15.49
N GLY A 134 -18.88 2.21 -14.15
CA GLY A 134 -19.37 1.08 -13.39
C GLY A 134 -18.32 0.00 -13.10
N LYS A 135 -18.57 -0.78 -12.04
CA LYS A 135 -17.65 -1.80 -11.51
C LYS A 135 -17.34 -2.91 -12.52
N ALA A 136 -18.35 -3.44 -13.23
CA ALA A 136 -18.16 -4.53 -14.18
C ALA A 136 -17.11 -4.19 -15.23
N LYS A 137 -17.18 -2.97 -15.81
CA LYS A 137 -16.19 -2.51 -16.77
C LYS A 137 -14.79 -2.34 -16.13
N ALA A 138 -14.70 -1.85 -14.89
CA ALA A 138 -13.42 -1.71 -14.20
C ALA A 138 -12.78 -3.09 -13.95
N ILE A 139 -13.59 -4.10 -13.62
CA ILE A 139 -13.15 -5.49 -13.44
C ILE A 139 -12.64 -6.09 -14.77
N ASP A 140 -13.33 -5.84 -15.88
CA ASP A 140 -12.87 -6.30 -17.21
C ASP A 140 -11.53 -5.64 -17.56
N GLU A 141 -11.42 -4.35 -17.37
CA GLU A 141 -10.22 -3.57 -17.72
C GLU A 141 -9.00 -3.94 -16.87
N ILE A 142 -9.14 -4.20 -15.55
CA ILE A 142 -8.02 -4.58 -14.71
C ILE A 142 -7.44 -5.94 -15.12
N VAL A 143 -8.29 -6.90 -15.48
CA VAL A 143 -7.85 -8.21 -16.01
C VAL A 143 -7.23 -8.08 -17.40
N ALA A 144 -7.83 -7.27 -18.28
CA ALA A 144 -7.25 -6.97 -19.60
C ALA A 144 -5.87 -6.32 -19.48
N LYS A 145 -5.67 -5.44 -18.52
CA LYS A 145 -4.33 -4.83 -18.25
C LYS A 145 -3.33 -5.88 -17.77
N MET A 146 -3.72 -6.83 -16.95
CA MET A 146 -2.82 -7.94 -16.60
C MET A 146 -2.46 -8.80 -17.82
N LEU A 147 -3.41 -9.13 -18.69
CA LEU A 147 -3.15 -9.86 -19.94
C LEU A 147 -2.17 -9.12 -20.86
N GLN A 148 -2.26 -7.79 -20.89
CA GLN A 148 -1.41 -6.93 -21.72
C GLN A 148 0.01 -6.81 -21.19
N HIS A 149 0.21 -6.81 -19.85
CA HIS A 149 1.45 -6.38 -19.22
C HIS A 149 2.16 -7.46 -18.38
N ALA A 150 1.54 -8.64 -18.17
CA ALA A 150 2.16 -9.72 -17.41
C ALA A 150 3.37 -10.32 -18.14
N ASP A 151 4.39 -10.70 -17.40
CA ASP A 151 5.57 -11.39 -17.93
C ASP A 151 5.15 -12.68 -18.63
N GLY A 152 5.47 -12.79 -19.92
CA GLY A 152 5.04 -13.93 -20.75
C GLY A 152 3.58 -13.86 -21.22
N GLY A 153 2.88 -12.73 -21.01
CA GLY A 153 1.49 -12.57 -21.46
C GLY A 153 0.56 -13.61 -20.85
N ALA A 154 -0.28 -14.28 -21.66
CA ALA A 154 -1.20 -15.32 -21.21
C ALA A 154 -0.52 -16.55 -20.59
N ASP A 155 0.78 -16.74 -20.82
CA ASP A 155 1.59 -17.82 -20.24
C ASP A 155 2.21 -17.45 -18.87
N TYR A 156 1.76 -16.36 -18.27
CA TYR A 156 2.23 -15.91 -16.95
C TYR A 156 2.15 -17.04 -15.92
N SER A 157 3.30 -17.35 -15.30
CA SER A 157 3.46 -18.41 -14.32
C SER A 157 3.93 -17.91 -12.94
N GLY A 158 3.87 -16.60 -12.74
CA GLY A 158 4.20 -15.97 -11.45
C GLY A 158 3.07 -16.05 -10.44
N LYS A 159 3.31 -15.51 -9.25
CA LYS A 159 2.27 -15.32 -8.22
C LYS A 159 1.45 -14.08 -8.52
N CYS A 160 0.18 -14.10 -8.13
CA CYS A 160 -0.72 -12.96 -8.21
C CYS A 160 -1.36 -12.68 -6.85
N PHE A 161 -1.45 -11.40 -6.51
CA PHE A 161 -2.02 -10.95 -5.24
C PHE A 161 -3.08 -9.88 -5.50
N ILE A 162 -4.11 -9.88 -4.66
CA ILE A 162 -5.10 -8.81 -4.61
C ILE A 162 -5.15 -8.24 -3.20
N SER A 163 -5.21 -6.92 -3.09
CA SER A 163 -5.60 -6.24 -1.86
C SER A 163 -6.91 -5.50 -2.07
N GLN A 164 -7.86 -5.61 -1.12
CA GLN A 164 -9.19 -5.03 -1.23
C GLN A 164 -9.61 -4.27 0.03
N SER A 165 -10.48 -3.26 -0.12
CA SER A 165 -11.04 -2.47 0.97
C SER A 165 -12.55 -2.67 1.09
N ALA A 166 -12.99 -3.54 2.02
CA ALA A 166 -14.38 -3.88 2.29
C ALA A 166 -15.21 -4.27 1.04
N CYS A 167 -14.58 -4.98 0.07
CA CYS A 167 -15.21 -5.41 -1.18
C CYS A 167 -14.69 -6.78 -1.63
N TYR A 168 -14.67 -7.75 -0.70
CA TYR A 168 -14.12 -9.08 -0.95
C TYR A 168 -14.77 -9.78 -2.16
N ASP A 169 -16.08 -9.66 -2.35
CA ASP A 169 -16.79 -10.28 -3.47
C ASP A 169 -16.33 -9.73 -4.82
N ASP A 170 -16.13 -8.40 -4.93
CA ASP A 170 -15.57 -7.77 -6.13
C ASP A 170 -14.13 -8.29 -6.39
N ALA A 171 -13.32 -8.38 -5.32
CA ALA A 171 -11.95 -8.92 -5.40
C ALA A 171 -11.94 -10.39 -5.80
N ARG A 172 -12.89 -11.21 -5.32
CA ARG A 172 -13.02 -12.60 -5.70
C ARG A 172 -13.38 -12.75 -7.18
N ILE A 173 -14.30 -11.92 -7.69
CA ILE A 173 -14.64 -11.90 -9.12
C ILE A 173 -13.40 -11.60 -9.98
N VAL A 174 -12.57 -10.61 -9.57
CA VAL A 174 -11.31 -10.32 -10.28
C VAL A 174 -10.38 -11.52 -10.24
N ALA A 175 -10.22 -12.15 -9.08
CA ALA A 175 -9.35 -13.29 -8.90
C ALA A 175 -9.80 -14.50 -9.74
N ASP A 176 -11.10 -14.80 -9.78
CA ASP A 176 -11.65 -15.89 -10.61
C ASP A 176 -11.38 -15.66 -12.10
N ARG A 177 -11.51 -14.42 -12.58
CA ARG A 177 -11.20 -14.07 -13.96
C ARG A 177 -9.70 -14.15 -14.27
N VAL A 178 -8.84 -13.72 -13.34
CA VAL A 178 -7.38 -13.87 -13.47
C VAL A 178 -7.01 -15.35 -13.51
N GLU A 179 -7.54 -16.17 -12.60
CA GLU A 179 -7.27 -17.60 -12.58
C GLU A 179 -7.76 -18.32 -13.85
N ALA A 180 -8.86 -17.88 -14.44
CA ALA A 180 -9.36 -18.40 -15.72
C ALA A 180 -8.50 -17.96 -16.91
N ALA A 181 -7.99 -16.71 -16.90
CA ALA A 181 -7.20 -16.15 -17.99
C ALA A 181 -5.73 -16.63 -17.99
N PHE A 182 -5.21 -17.07 -16.84
CA PHE A 182 -3.81 -17.47 -16.66
C PHE A 182 -3.69 -18.90 -16.11
N PRO A 183 -3.86 -19.92 -16.94
CA PRO A 183 -3.90 -21.33 -16.51
C PRO A 183 -2.57 -21.83 -15.91
N LYS A 184 -1.45 -21.12 -16.16
CA LYS A 184 -0.12 -21.43 -15.63
C LYS A 184 0.22 -20.66 -14.35
N LEU A 185 -0.73 -19.92 -13.77
CA LEU A 185 -0.52 -19.13 -12.56
C LEU A 185 0.05 -20.00 -11.41
N ASN A 186 1.03 -19.48 -10.67
CA ASN A 186 1.64 -20.16 -9.55
C ASN A 186 0.73 -20.16 -8.30
N GLY A 187 -0.22 -21.07 -8.29
CA GLY A 187 -1.24 -21.21 -7.26
C GLY A 187 -2.43 -20.27 -7.46
N LYS A 188 -3.32 -20.25 -6.47
CA LYS A 188 -4.49 -19.37 -6.45
C LYS A 188 -4.10 -17.93 -6.18
N VAL A 189 -4.91 -16.97 -6.68
CA VAL A 189 -4.77 -15.56 -6.35
C VAL A 189 -4.98 -15.35 -4.85
N MET A 190 -4.01 -14.75 -4.19
CA MET A 190 -4.09 -14.45 -2.76
C MET A 190 -4.80 -13.12 -2.54
N ILE A 191 -5.90 -13.12 -1.79
CA ILE A 191 -6.69 -11.92 -1.49
C ILE A 191 -6.45 -11.50 -0.05
N ASN A 192 -6.04 -10.25 0.16
CA ASN A 192 -5.78 -9.64 1.46
C ASN A 192 -6.59 -8.34 1.61
N SER A 193 -6.78 -7.89 2.86
CA SER A 193 -7.35 -6.59 3.14
C SER A 193 -6.31 -5.48 2.95
N ILE A 194 -6.75 -4.33 2.44
CA ILE A 194 -5.99 -3.08 2.48
C ILE A 194 -5.96 -2.59 3.94
N CYS A 195 -4.78 -2.22 4.42
CA CYS A 195 -4.60 -1.66 5.76
C CYS A 195 -5.30 -0.30 5.94
N THR A 196 -5.50 0.11 7.20
CA THR A 196 -6.34 1.25 7.55
C THR A 196 -5.86 2.58 6.99
N VAL A 197 -4.56 2.85 7.02
CA VAL A 197 -4.01 4.10 6.48
C VAL A 197 -4.21 4.22 4.96
N ILE A 198 -3.90 3.18 4.19
CA ILE A 198 -4.17 3.17 2.75
C ILE A 198 -5.68 3.21 2.50
N GLY A 199 -6.46 2.48 3.30
CA GLY A 199 -7.92 2.46 3.24
C GLY A 199 -8.57 3.82 3.48
N ALA A 200 -8.00 4.65 4.39
CA ALA A 200 -8.44 6.02 4.61
C ALA A 200 -8.31 6.91 3.35
N HIS A 201 -7.31 6.65 2.51
CA HIS A 201 -7.09 7.39 1.26
C HIS A 201 -7.88 6.82 0.08
N THR A 202 -8.05 5.50 0.01
CA THR A 202 -8.65 4.83 -1.14
C THR A 202 -10.15 4.56 -0.99
N ALA A 203 -10.68 4.64 0.25
CA ALA A 203 -12.06 4.37 0.66
C ALA A 203 -12.50 2.91 0.42
N PRO A 204 -13.69 2.50 0.93
CA PRO A 204 -14.28 1.20 0.63
C PRO A 204 -14.52 1.00 -0.88
N GLY A 205 -14.36 -0.24 -1.37
CA GLY A 205 -14.60 -0.61 -2.77
C GLY A 205 -13.36 -0.58 -3.66
N THR A 206 -12.17 -0.41 -3.11
CA THR A 206 -10.91 -0.47 -3.86
C THR A 206 -10.42 -1.91 -4.01
N VAL A 207 -10.06 -2.29 -5.24
CA VAL A 207 -9.38 -3.55 -5.57
C VAL A 207 -8.05 -3.23 -6.24
N ALA A 208 -6.95 -3.70 -5.67
CA ALA A 208 -5.61 -3.56 -6.22
C ALA A 208 -5.05 -4.92 -6.62
N LEU A 209 -4.64 -5.07 -7.88
CA LEU A 209 -4.09 -6.29 -8.47
C LEU A 209 -2.57 -6.16 -8.63
N PHE A 210 -1.81 -7.15 -8.17
CA PHE A 210 -0.35 -7.18 -8.20
C PHE A 210 0.16 -8.43 -8.91
N PHE A 211 1.05 -8.22 -9.86
CA PHE A 211 1.71 -9.27 -10.65
C PHE A 211 3.07 -8.76 -11.14
N PHE A 212 3.93 -9.66 -11.58
CA PHE A 212 5.16 -9.30 -12.28
C PHE A 212 4.88 -9.07 -13.75
N GLY A 213 5.44 -8.02 -14.32
CA GLY A 213 5.18 -7.63 -15.69
C GLY A 213 6.23 -6.68 -16.23
N ASP A 214 6.00 -6.18 -17.42
CA ASP A 214 6.86 -5.24 -18.10
C ASP A 214 7.15 -3.97 -17.30
N LYS A 215 8.14 -3.20 -17.74
CA LYS A 215 8.49 -1.93 -17.12
C LYS A 215 7.29 -0.98 -17.19
N ARG A 216 6.95 -0.36 -16.05
CA ARG A 216 5.86 0.62 -15.98
C ARG A 216 6.08 1.75 -16.98
N GLY A 217 5.05 2.02 -17.79
CA GLY A 217 5.04 3.16 -18.70
C GLY A 217 4.83 4.49 -17.95
N GLU A 218 5.20 5.59 -18.58
CA GLU A 218 4.94 6.96 -18.11
C GLU A 218 3.45 7.33 -18.15
#